data_fc6aaf8856de10ffb65f278c98194498
#
_entry.id   fc6aaf8856de10ffb65f278c98194498
#
_cell.length_a   1.000
_cell.length_b   1.000
_cell.length_c   1.000
_cell.angle_alpha   90.00
_cell.angle_beta   90.00
_cell.angle_gamma   90.00
#
_symmetry.space_group_name_H-M   'P 1'
#
loop_
_entity.id
_entity.type
_entity.pdbx_description
1 polymer ?
#
loop_
_entity_poly.entity_id
_entity_poly.type
_entity_poly.pdbx_seq_one_letter_code
_entity_poly.pdbx_strand_id
1 'polypeptide(L)'
;MSDRLKNKVGLISGAAQGLGKEMAKAMISQGADIIITDINEGALEKTSKELSCKYFLLDVTKEDQWKDVIKKIKEDFGSLNILVNNAGIAGGGDVENTNLESWHQVHSVNLDSVFLGCKYSLPLMRDSGNGSIINISSMSGIVASHNTSAYNSSKAAVRHLSKSVALHCAKSTNLVRCNSIHPVFTRTAMVQSMIDSLPDRNIEEKLVKQIPIRKLAEPIDIANAAVFLASDESSFITGTELVIDGGLSAT
;
A
#
# COMPACT_ATOMS: atom_id res chain seq x y z
N MET A 1 -6.64 12.80 -21.29
CA MET A 1 -6.09 11.94 -20.21
C MET A 1 -4.58 12.03 -20.29
N SER A 2 -3.89 12.23 -19.19
CA SER A 2 -2.44 12.21 -19.23
C SER A 2 -2.00 10.73 -19.25
N ASP A 3 -1.03 10.37 -20.09
CA ASP A 3 -0.58 9.00 -20.32
C ASP A 3 0.67 8.65 -19.44
N ARG A 4 0.69 9.13 -18.18
CA ARG A 4 1.87 8.98 -17.28
C ARG A 4 2.28 7.54 -17.02
N LEU A 5 1.32 6.60 -17.10
CA LEU A 5 1.51 5.17 -16.84
C LEU A 5 1.18 4.31 -18.06
N LYS A 6 1.16 4.89 -19.25
CA LYS A 6 0.85 4.17 -20.49
C LYS A 6 1.79 2.98 -20.68
N ASN A 7 1.22 1.84 -21.08
CA ASN A 7 1.92 0.57 -21.29
C ASN A 7 2.58 -0.02 -20.03
N LYS A 8 2.17 0.40 -18.83
CA LYS A 8 2.62 -0.20 -17.58
C LYS A 8 1.56 -1.14 -17.03
N VAL A 9 1.97 -2.35 -16.66
CA VAL A 9 1.14 -3.34 -15.97
C VAL A 9 1.39 -3.21 -14.47
N GLY A 10 0.30 -3.11 -13.67
CA GLY A 10 0.39 -2.91 -12.23
C GLY A 10 -0.44 -3.90 -11.43
N LEU A 11 0.11 -4.34 -10.28
CA LEU A 11 -0.56 -5.17 -9.29
C LEU A 11 -0.76 -4.38 -8.00
N ILE A 12 -2.00 -4.35 -7.47
CA ILE A 12 -2.34 -3.66 -6.22
C ILE A 12 -3.02 -4.64 -5.28
N SER A 13 -2.45 -4.86 -4.09
CA SER A 13 -3.04 -5.71 -3.06
C SER A 13 -3.97 -4.94 -2.12
N GLY A 14 -5.02 -5.61 -1.59
CA GLY A 14 -6.01 -4.97 -0.73
C GLY A 14 -6.80 -3.87 -1.45
N ALA A 15 -7.19 -4.13 -2.71
CA ALA A 15 -7.75 -3.11 -3.60
C ALA A 15 -9.25 -3.25 -3.87
N ALA A 16 -9.96 -4.09 -3.09
CA ALA A 16 -11.41 -4.16 -3.18
C ALA A 16 -12.10 -2.87 -2.71
N GLN A 17 -11.42 -2.06 -1.88
CA GLN A 17 -11.96 -0.82 -1.32
C GLN A 17 -10.84 0.14 -0.90
N GLY A 18 -11.21 1.32 -0.36
CA GLY A 18 -10.31 2.26 0.31
C GLY A 18 -9.18 2.78 -0.58
N LEU A 19 -7.97 2.88 0.00
CA LEU A 19 -6.80 3.41 -0.69
C LEU A 19 -6.43 2.59 -1.93
N GLY A 20 -6.47 1.25 -1.83
CA GLY A 20 -6.12 0.36 -2.94
C GLY A 20 -7.01 0.56 -4.14
N LYS A 21 -8.33 0.66 -3.92
CA LYS A 21 -9.30 0.95 -4.98
C LYS A 21 -9.06 2.31 -5.63
N GLU A 22 -8.82 3.37 -4.83
CA GLU A 22 -8.60 4.71 -5.36
C GLU A 22 -7.26 4.80 -6.12
N MET A 23 -6.20 4.14 -5.63
CA MET A 23 -4.93 4.01 -6.37
C MET A 23 -5.12 3.28 -7.71
N ALA A 24 -5.89 2.18 -7.72
CA ALA A 24 -6.21 1.46 -8.96
C ALA A 24 -6.93 2.37 -9.96
N LYS A 25 -7.98 3.07 -9.52
CA LYS A 25 -8.74 4.02 -10.33
C LYS A 25 -7.85 5.13 -10.90
N ALA A 26 -7.01 5.73 -10.05
CA ALA A 26 -6.10 6.79 -10.48
C ALA A 26 -5.07 6.28 -11.49
N MET A 27 -4.47 5.10 -11.28
CA MET A 27 -3.48 4.53 -12.20
C MET A 27 -4.10 4.13 -13.55
N ILE A 28 -5.31 3.56 -13.56
CA ILE A 28 -6.06 3.28 -14.79
C ILE A 28 -6.32 4.57 -15.57
N SER A 29 -6.72 5.65 -14.89
CA SER A 29 -6.95 6.96 -15.55
C SER A 29 -5.70 7.56 -16.18
N GLN A 30 -4.51 7.08 -15.80
CA GLN A 30 -3.21 7.46 -16.33
C GLN A 30 -2.68 6.46 -17.38
N GLY A 31 -3.50 5.50 -17.81
CA GLY A 31 -3.19 4.58 -18.91
C GLY A 31 -2.50 3.28 -18.50
N ALA A 32 -2.51 2.90 -17.23
CA ALA A 32 -1.96 1.62 -16.77
C ALA A 32 -3.00 0.49 -16.90
N ASP A 33 -2.52 -0.72 -17.21
CA ASP A 33 -3.28 -1.97 -17.08
C ASP A 33 -3.13 -2.47 -15.63
N ILE A 34 -4.18 -2.33 -14.83
CA ILE A 34 -4.14 -2.65 -13.39
C ILE A 34 -4.84 -3.97 -13.10
N ILE A 35 -4.16 -4.78 -12.30
CA ILE A 35 -4.69 -5.98 -11.66
C ILE A 35 -4.90 -5.67 -10.17
N ILE A 36 -6.09 -5.95 -9.67
CA ILE A 36 -6.42 -5.76 -8.26
C ILE A 36 -6.54 -7.11 -7.56
N THR A 37 -6.12 -7.16 -6.29
CA THR A 37 -6.27 -8.36 -5.46
C THR A 37 -6.81 -8.00 -4.08
N ASP A 38 -7.56 -8.91 -3.49
CA ASP A 38 -8.10 -8.80 -2.13
C ASP A 38 -8.48 -10.20 -1.63
N ILE A 39 -8.72 -10.33 -0.33
CA ILE A 39 -9.27 -11.54 0.29
C ILE A 39 -10.80 -11.56 0.22
N ASN A 40 -11.47 -10.42 0.07
CA ASN A 40 -12.92 -10.29 -0.03
C ASN A 40 -13.36 -10.40 -1.48
N GLU A 41 -13.69 -11.61 -1.92
CA GLU A 41 -14.04 -11.91 -3.29
C GLU A 41 -15.22 -11.09 -3.83
N GLY A 42 -16.30 -10.96 -3.05
CA GLY A 42 -17.49 -10.22 -3.50
C GLY A 42 -17.25 -8.73 -3.70
N ALA A 43 -16.51 -8.10 -2.78
CA ALA A 43 -16.12 -6.70 -2.92
C ALA A 43 -15.10 -6.50 -4.06
N LEU A 44 -14.19 -7.46 -4.24
CA LEU A 44 -13.17 -7.44 -5.28
C LEU A 44 -13.81 -7.54 -6.68
N GLU A 45 -14.75 -8.46 -6.87
CA GLU A 45 -15.48 -8.62 -8.14
C GLU A 45 -16.28 -7.34 -8.48
N LYS A 46 -16.96 -6.75 -7.49
CA LYS A 46 -17.68 -5.49 -7.68
C LYS A 46 -16.75 -4.37 -8.14
N THR A 47 -15.61 -4.21 -7.49
CA THR A 47 -14.62 -3.17 -7.81
C THR A 47 -13.98 -3.41 -9.17
N SER A 48 -13.66 -4.66 -9.51
CA SER A 48 -13.16 -5.05 -10.83
C SER A 48 -14.13 -4.65 -11.95
N LYS A 49 -15.42 -4.92 -11.78
CA LYS A 49 -16.47 -4.52 -12.75
C LYS A 49 -16.56 -3.00 -12.87
N GLU A 50 -16.53 -2.28 -11.75
CA GLU A 50 -16.59 -0.81 -11.72
C GLU A 50 -15.41 -0.15 -12.44
N LEU A 51 -14.21 -0.69 -12.21
CA LEU A 51 -12.97 -0.16 -12.79
C LEU A 51 -12.63 -0.77 -14.17
N SER A 52 -13.39 -1.78 -14.63
CA SER A 52 -13.12 -2.54 -15.84
C SER A 52 -11.70 -3.10 -15.89
N CYS A 53 -11.24 -3.67 -14.76
CA CYS A 53 -9.89 -4.20 -14.63
C CYS A 53 -9.88 -5.69 -14.23
N LYS A 54 -8.77 -6.38 -14.45
CA LYS A 54 -8.57 -7.77 -14.05
C LYS A 54 -8.45 -7.89 -12.53
N TYR A 55 -8.88 -9.02 -11.96
CA TYR A 55 -8.66 -9.32 -10.56
C TYR A 55 -8.25 -10.78 -10.31
N PHE A 56 -7.60 -11.00 -9.18
CA PHE A 56 -7.32 -12.33 -8.63
C PHE A 56 -7.58 -12.33 -7.11
N LEU A 57 -8.20 -13.40 -6.61
CA LEU A 57 -8.32 -13.60 -5.16
C LEU A 57 -6.93 -13.84 -4.57
N LEU A 58 -6.59 -13.13 -3.49
CA LEU A 58 -5.30 -13.24 -2.81
C LEU A 58 -5.44 -12.98 -1.31
N ASP A 59 -5.19 -14.00 -0.52
CA ASP A 59 -4.78 -13.82 0.86
C ASP A 59 -3.27 -13.51 0.89
N VAL A 60 -2.93 -12.26 1.16
CA VAL A 60 -1.54 -11.78 1.12
C VAL A 60 -0.61 -12.46 2.13
N THR A 61 -1.16 -13.19 3.11
CA THR A 61 -0.38 -13.97 4.09
C THR A 61 0.05 -15.34 3.55
N LYS A 62 -0.46 -15.75 2.38
CA LYS A 62 -0.23 -17.08 1.78
C LYS A 62 0.79 -17.01 0.66
N GLU A 63 1.98 -17.55 0.95
CA GLU A 63 3.11 -17.54 0.01
C GLU A 63 2.77 -18.21 -1.34
N ASP A 64 2.03 -19.33 -1.32
CA ASP A 64 1.70 -20.04 -2.55
C ASP A 64 0.70 -19.27 -3.42
N GLN A 65 -0.23 -18.51 -2.81
CA GLN A 65 -1.13 -17.65 -3.57
C GLN A 65 -0.38 -16.51 -4.28
N TRP A 66 0.67 -15.95 -3.69
CA TRP A 66 1.54 -14.99 -4.36
C TRP A 66 2.21 -15.60 -5.61
N LYS A 67 2.75 -16.82 -5.50
CA LYS A 67 3.35 -17.54 -6.65
C LYS A 67 2.34 -17.71 -7.78
N ASP A 68 1.12 -18.15 -7.44
CA ASP A 68 0.06 -18.38 -8.42
C ASP A 68 -0.40 -17.07 -9.09
N VAL A 69 -0.58 -15.99 -8.33
CA VAL A 69 -0.97 -14.68 -8.88
C VAL A 69 0.10 -14.14 -9.82
N ILE A 70 1.38 -14.17 -9.44
CA ILE A 70 2.48 -13.69 -10.30
C ILE A 70 2.61 -14.54 -11.56
N LYS A 71 2.41 -15.87 -11.46
CA LYS A 71 2.40 -16.76 -12.63
C LYS A 71 1.27 -16.37 -13.60
N LYS A 72 0.05 -16.16 -13.11
CA LYS A 72 -1.10 -15.71 -13.94
C LYS A 72 -0.85 -14.34 -14.57
N ILE A 73 -0.23 -13.39 -13.86
CA ILE A 73 0.14 -12.09 -14.43
C ILE A 73 1.14 -12.27 -15.56
N LYS A 74 2.14 -13.13 -15.41
CA LYS A 74 3.09 -13.44 -16.48
C LYS A 74 2.43 -14.06 -17.70
N GLU A 75 1.47 -14.98 -17.49
CA GLU A 75 0.73 -15.64 -18.57
C GLU A 75 -0.22 -14.68 -19.31
N ASP A 76 -0.95 -13.82 -18.57
CA ASP A 76 -1.98 -12.94 -19.13
C ASP A 76 -1.41 -11.64 -19.73
N PHE A 77 -0.34 -11.09 -19.16
CA PHE A 77 0.19 -9.76 -19.52
C PHE A 77 1.66 -9.77 -19.96
N GLY A 78 2.41 -10.82 -19.66
CA GLY A 78 3.82 -10.94 -20.02
C GLY A 78 4.79 -10.05 -19.22
N SER A 79 4.27 -9.08 -18.45
CA SER A 79 5.08 -8.07 -17.74
C SER A 79 4.43 -7.64 -16.42
N LEU A 80 5.26 -7.05 -15.53
CA LEU A 80 4.81 -6.35 -14.33
C LEU A 80 5.75 -5.16 -14.08
N ASN A 81 5.22 -3.94 -14.13
CA ASN A 81 5.98 -2.70 -13.97
C ASN A 81 5.71 -2.01 -12.63
N ILE A 82 4.51 -2.21 -12.05
CA ILE A 82 4.09 -1.53 -10.82
C ILE A 82 3.63 -2.59 -9.82
N LEU A 83 4.18 -2.55 -8.61
CA LEU A 83 3.67 -3.30 -7.46
C LEU A 83 3.27 -2.31 -6.37
N VAL A 84 2.02 -2.37 -5.92
CA VAL A 84 1.56 -1.63 -4.74
C VAL A 84 1.19 -2.62 -3.65
N ASN A 85 2.04 -2.74 -2.64
CA ASN A 85 1.75 -3.49 -1.41
C ASN A 85 0.91 -2.59 -0.50
N ASN A 86 -0.42 -2.70 -0.61
CA ASN A 86 -1.36 -1.86 0.12
C ASN A 86 -2.18 -2.62 1.15
N ALA A 87 -2.38 -3.93 1.00
CA ALA A 87 -3.12 -4.71 1.97
C ALA A 87 -2.62 -4.48 3.40
N GLY A 88 -3.54 -4.29 4.33
CA GLY A 88 -3.20 -4.03 5.71
C GLY A 88 -4.43 -4.00 6.61
N ILE A 89 -4.22 -4.29 7.87
CA ILE A 89 -5.24 -4.22 8.92
C ILE A 89 -4.79 -3.27 10.01
N ALA A 90 -5.74 -2.59 10.64
CA ALA A 90 -5.54 -1.96 11.92
C ALA A 90 -5.44 -3.07 13.00
N GLY A 91 -4.57 -2.87 13.94
CA GLY A 91 -4.46 -3.77 15.09
C GLY A 91 -4.23 -2.91 16.32
N GLY A 92 -5.09 -3.04 17.30
CA GLY A 92 -5.08 -2.19 18.44
C GLY A 92 -4.73 -2.92 19.73
N GLY A 93 -4.20 -2.15 20.63
CA GLY A 93 -3.82 -2.54 21.97
C GLY A 93 -2.49 -1.90 22.33
N ASP A 94 -2.43 -1.47 23.59
CA ASP A 94 -1.15 -1.10 24.18
C ASP A 94 -0.25 -2.34 24.35
N VAL A 95 0.96 -2.13 24.82
CA VAL A 95 1.95 -3.21 24.96
C VAL A 95 1.57 -4.27 26.00
N GLU A 96 0.78 -3.91 27.00
CA GLU A 96 0.36 -4.82 28.07
C GLU A 96 -0.84 -5.68 27.66
N ASN A 97 -1.75 -5.15 26.85
CA ASN A 97 -3.02 -5.78 26.49
C ASN A 97 -3.02 -6.45 25.09
N THR A 98 -1.98 -6.24 24.26
CA THR A 98 -1.86 -6.92 22.96
C THR A 98 -1.40 -8.37 23.19
N ASN A 99 -2.25 -9.35 22.88
CA ASN A 99 -1.84 -10.76 22.90
C ASN A 99 -0.99 -11.12 21.68
N LEU A 100 -0.22 -12.22 21.80
CA LEU A 100 0.69 -12.68 20.75
C LEU A 100 -0.02 -13.06 19.44
N GLU A 101 -1.23 -13.58 19.50
CA GLU A 101 -2.00 -13.93 18.31
C GLU A 101 -2.33 -12.68 17.47
N SER A 102 -2.89 -11.64 18.10
CA SER A 102 -3.15 -10.36 17.45
C SER A 102 -1.87 -9.70 16.94
N TRP A 103 -0.79 -9.76 17.72
CA TRP A 103 0.53 -9.29 17.28
C TRP A 103 0.98 -9.98 16.00
N HIS A 104 0.96 -11.32 15.96
CA HIS A 104 1.36 -12.10 14.79
C HIS A 104 0.44 -11.86 13.60
N GLN A 105 -0.88 -11.76 13.81
CA GLN A 105 -1.84 -11.45 12.75
C GLN A 105 -1.54 -10.11 12.08
N VAL A 106 -1.31 -9.04 12.87
CA VAL A 106 -0.98 -7.72 12.33
C VAL A 106 0.32 -7.75 11.55
N HIS A 107 1.37 -8.41 12.06
CA HIS A 107 2.65 -8.51 11.36
C HIS A 107 2.55 -9.35 10.10
N SER A 108 1.82 -10.45 10.13
CA SER A 108 1.63 -11.30 8.95
C SER A 108 0.93 -10.55 7.81
N VAL A 109 -0.13 -9.78 8.13
CA VAL A 109 -0.85 -9.01 7.10
C VAL A 109 -0.09 -7.75 6.69
N ASN A 110 0.52 -6.99 7.62
CA ASN A 110 1.07 -5.68 7.33
C ASN A 110 2.53 -5.71 6.87
N LEU A 111 3.30 -6.72 7.27
CA LEU A 111 4.75 -6.80 7.02
C LEU A 111 5.14 -8.00 6.17
N ASP A 112 4.78 -9.24 6.59
CA ASP A 112 5.19 -10.44 5.86
C ASP A 112 4.62 -10.43 4.44
N SER A 113 3.39 -9.92 4.27
CA SER A 113 2.78 -9.74 2.95
C SER A 113 3.58 -8.82 2.04
N VAL A 114 4.13 -7.72 2.57
CA VAL A 114 4.98 -6.80 1.80
C VAL A 114 6.28 -7.48 1.37
N PHE A 115 6.88 -8.27 2.27
CA PHE A 115 8.04 -9.10 1.93
C PHE A 115 7.71 -10.10 0.82
N LEU A 116 6.59 -10.84 0.94
CA LEU A 116 6.16 -11.81 -0.08
C LEU A 116 5.86 -11.14 -1.42
N GLY A 117 5.15 -10.01 -1.40
CA GLY A 117 4.88 -9.22 -2.61
C GLY A 117 6.16 -8.78 -3.32
N CYS A 118 7.12 -8.23 -2.60
CA CYS A 118 8.43 -7.88 -3.15
C CYS A 118 9.17 -9.11 -3.68
N LYS A 119 9.26 -10.18 -2.89
CA LYS A 119 10.00 -11.42 -3.22
C LYS A 119 9.52 -12.04 -4.52
N TYR A 120 8.20 -12.19 -4.68
CA TYR A 120 7.64 -12.91 -5.83
C TYR A 120 7.45 -12.02 -7.07
N SER A 121 7.25 -10.72 -6.91
CA SER A 121 7.11 -9.81 -8.05
C SER A 121 8.43 -9.40 -8.69
N LEU A 122 9.51 -9.29 -7.90
CA LEU A 122 10.81 -8.80 -8.37
C LEU A 122 11.38 -9.53 -9.61
N PRO A 123 11.34 -10.87 -9.73
CA PRO A 123 11.84 -11.53 -10.94
C PRO A 123 11.14 -11.06 -12.21
N LEU A 124 9.79 -11.03 -12.19
CA LEU A 124 9.00 -10.58 -13.34
C LEU A 124 9.19 -9.09 -13.62
N MET A 125 9.29 -8.25 -12.58
CA MET A 125 9.55 -6.81 -12.72
C MET A 125 10.93 -6.52 -13.35
N ARG A 126 11.94 -7.32 -13.02
CA ARG A 126 13.26 -7.22 -13.66
C ARG A 126 13.23 -7.57 -15.15
N ASP A 127 12.54 -8.67 -15.47
CA ASP A 127 12.38 -9.11 -16.86
C ASP A 127 11.62 -8.06 -17.69
N SER A 128 10.67 -7.36 -17.07
CA SER A 128 9.85 -6.30 -17.69
C SER A 128 10.60 -4.99 -17.91
N GLY A 129 11.67 -4.75 -17.15
CA GLY A 129 12.38 -3.46 -17.12
C GLY A 129 11.56 -2.30 -16.53
N ASN A 130 12.22 -1.32 -15.96
CA ASN A 130 11.62 -0.06 -15.46
C ASN A 130 10.48 -0.25 -14.45
N GLY A 131 10.77 -0.93 -13.34
CA GLY A 131 9.78 -1.25 -12.30
C GLY A 131 9.70 -0.23 -11.17
N SER A 132 8.51 -0.15 -10.52
CA SER A 132 8.28 0.64 -9.31
C SER A 132 7.51 -0.17 -8.26
N ILE A 133 8.12 -0.37 -7.10
CA ILE A 133 7.48 -0.95 -5.91
C ILE A 133 7.10 0.19 -4.98
N ILE A 134 5.83 0.20 -4.55
CA ILE A 134 5.26 1.17 -3.64
C ILE A 134 4.67 0.43 -2.45
N ASN A 135 5.25 0.63 -1.28
CA ASN A 135 4.80 -0.01 -0.05
C ASN A 135 4.01 0.99 0.80
N ILE A 136 2.76 0.67 1.12
CA ILE A 136 1.93 1.55 1.95
C ILE A 136 2.26 1.29 3.42
N SER A 137 3.05 2.18 3.99
CA SER A 137 3.33 2.27 5.41
C SER A 137 2.24 3.11 6.11
N SER A 138 2.63 3.96 7.03
CA SER A 138 1.76 4.88 7.77
C SER A 138 2.62 5.93 8.46
N MET A 139 2.02 7.04 8.86
CA MET A 139 2.58 7.94 9.88
C MET A 139 2.94 7.19 11.16
N SER A 140 2.18 6.14 11.50
CA SER A 140 2.49 5.25 12.65
C SER A 140 3.81 4.47 12.50
N GLY A 141 4.43 4.44 11.34
CA GLY A 141 5.78 3.93 11.12
C GLY A 141 6.87 4.96 11.38
N ILE A 142 6.53 6.23 11.66
CA ILE A 142 7.43 7.35 11.94
C ILE A 142 7.20 7.88 13.36
N VAL A 143 5.93 8.14 13.70
CA VAL A 143 5.52 8.64 15.03
C VAL A 143 4.58 7.60 15.65
N ALA A 144 4.95 7.09 16.81
CA ALA A 144 4.17 6.04 17.48
C ALA A 144 3.00 6.62 18.31
N SER A 145 1.93 5.87 18.41
CA SER A 145 0.89 6.05 19.40
C SER A 145 0.97 4.95 20.47
N HIS A 146 0.58 5.25 21.70
CA HIS A 146 0.73 4.34 22.84
C HIS A 146 -0.18 3.10 22.79
N ASN A 147 -1.25 3.15 22.00
CA ASN A 147 -2.33 2.15 22.01
C ASN A 147 -2.40 1.30 20.73
N THR A 148 -1.36 1.26 19.91
CA THR A 148 -1.30 0.50 18.65
C THR A 148 0.08 -0.13 18.43
N SER A 149 0.61 -0.85 19.45
CA SER A 149 1.97 -1.38 19.47
C SER A 149 2.30 -2.27 18.26
N ALA A 150 1.43 -3.23 17.93
CA ALA A 150 1.61 -4.12 16.79
C ALA A 150 1.55 -3.38 15.45
N TYR A 151 0.61 -2.44 15.30
CA TYR A 151 0.47 -1.65 14.08
C TYR A 151 1.68 -0.74 13.85
N ASN A 152 2.08 0.04 14.88
CA ASN A 152 3.24 0.92 14.80
C ASN A 152 4.50 0.17 14.38
N SER A 153 4.79 -0.95 15.07
CA SER A 153 5.98 -1.76 14.78
C SER A 153 5.94 -2.38 13.38
N SER A 154 4.78 -2.89 12.94
CA SER A 154 4.64 -3.43 11.58
C SER A 154 4.88 -2.36 10.50
N LYS A 155 4.33 -1.15 10.67
CA LYS A 155 4.50 -0.06 9.70
C LYS A 155 5.91 0.56 9.74
N ALA A 156 6.56 0.61 10.89
CA ALA A 156 7.97 0.96 10.99
C ALA A 156 8.87 -0.08 10.28
N ALA A 157 8.55 -1.36 10.39
CA ALA A 157 9.28 -2.41 9.69
C ALA A 157 9.09 -2.33 8.17
N VAL A 158 7.88 -2.05 7.65
CA VAL A 158 7.63 -1.79 6.21
C VAL A 158 8.46 -0.62 5.71
N ARG A 159 8.51 0.48 6.47
CA ARG A 159 9.35 1.65 6.19
C ARG A 159 10.81 1.25 5.96
N HIS A 160 11.38 0.45 6.86
CA HIS A 160 12.79 0.05 6.77
C HIS A 160 13.04 -1.06 5.73
N LEU A 161 12.11 -2.02 5.60
CA LEU A 161 12.16 -3.05 4.56
C LEU A 161 12.19 -2.42 3.16
N SER A 162 11.43 -1.33 2.93
CA SER A 162 11.41 -0.63 1.65
C SER A 162 12.79 -0.10 1.24
N LYS A 163 13.58 0.39 2.20
CA LYS A 163 14.98 0.82 1.96
C LYS A 163 15.88 -0.37 1.61
N SER A 164 15.72 -1.49 2.33
CA SER A 164 16.48 -2.72 2.06
C SER A 164 16.19 -3.25 0.65
N VAL A 165 14.91 -3.28 0.24
CA VAL A 165 14.50 -3.69 -1.11
C VAL A 165 15.05 -2.72 -2.16
N ALA A 166 14.98 -1.41 -1.92
CA ALA A 166 15.53 -0.39 -2.83
C ALA A 166 17.03 -0.59 -3.10
N LEU A 167 17.81 -0.82 -2.05
CA LEU A 167 19.25 -1.06 -2.15
C LEU A 167 19.57 -2.40 -2.85
N HIS A 168 18.78 -3.45 -2.57
CA HIS A 168 18.88 -4.72 -3.29
C HIS A 168 18.64 -4.54 -4.79
N CYS A 169 17.55 -3.83 -5.15
CA CYS A 169 17.23 -3.57 -6.55
C CYS A 169 18.32 -2.74 -7.24
N ALA A 170 18.78 -1.66 -6.62
CA ALA A 170 19.85 -0.82 -7.17
C ALA A 170 21.16 -1.60 -7.43
N LYS A 171 21.50 -2.54 -6.54
CA LYS A 171 22.69 -3.39 -6.68
C LYS A 171 22.52 -4.47 -7.73
N SER A 172 21.31 -5.03 -7.89
CA SER A 172 21.08 -6.23 -8.71
C SER A 172 20.70 -5.91 -10.16
N THR A 173 20.02 -4.80 -10.45
CA THR A 173 19.42 -4.54 -11.77
C THR A 173 19.45 -3.09 -12.23
N ASN A 174 19.42 -2.11 -11.33
CA ASN A 174 19.17 -0.69 -11.59
C ASN A 174 17.82 -0.35 -12.24
N LEU A 175 16.95 -1.33 -12.45
CA LEU A 175 15.71 -1.18 -13.24
C LEU A 175 14.45 -1.11 -12.37
N VAL A 176 14.54 -1.48 -11.09
CA VAL A 176 13.40 -1.47 -10.18
C VAL A 176 13.67 -0.53 -9.02
N ARG A 177 12.75 0.40 -8.79
CA ARG A 177 12.76 1.32 -7.64
C ARG A 177 11.82 0.81 -6.55
N CYS A 178 12.11 1.11 -5.29
CA CYS A 178 11.24 0.79 -4.18
C CYS A 178 11.15 1.97 -3.21
N ASN A 179 9.92 2.41 -2.93
CA ASN A 179 9.65 3.54 -2.04
C ASN A 179 8.48 3.21 -1.11
N SER A 180 8.37 3.94 0.00
CA SER A 180 7.23 3.83 0.91
C SER A 180 6.42 5.12 0.96
N ILE A 181 5.09 4.99 1.07
CA ILE A 181 4.17 6.11 1.32
C ILE A 181 3.70 6.02 2.77
N HIS A 182 3.65 7.17 3.44
CA HIS A 182 3.28 7.28 4.85
C HIS A 182 2.04 8.19 5.02
N PRO A 183 0.82 7.63 4.82
CA PRO A 183 -0.40 8.40 5.01
C PRO A 183 -0.65 8.71 6.48
N VAL A 184 -1.27 9.85 6.74
CA VAL A 184 -1.98 10.17 7.99
C VAL A 184 -3.41 9.63 7.95
N PHE A 185 -4.23 9.98 8.91
CA PHE A 185 -5.66 9.70 8.93
C PHE A 185 -6.31 10.11 7.61
N THR A 186 -6.67 9.10 6.82
CA THR A 186 -7.27 9.27 5.49
C THR A 186 -8.70 8.77 5.53
N ARG A 187 -9.63 9.47 4.91
CA ARG A 187 -11.07 9.17 4.89
C ARG A 187 -11.36 7.86 4.17
N THR A 188 -11.24 6.75 4.90
CA THR A 188 -11.45 5.37 4.43
C THR A 188 -12.36 4.62 5.38
N ALA A 189 -12.90 3.49 4.94
CA ALA A 189 -13.71 2.62 5.80
C ALA A 189 -12.95 2.18 7.07
N MET A 190 -11.64 1.97 6.99
CA MET A 190 -10.79 1.64 8.15
C MET A 190 -10.78 2.76 9.19
N VAL A 191 -10.58 4.01 8.77
CA VAL A 191 -10.58 5.17 9.67
C VAL A 191 -11.98 5.44 10.19
N GLN A 192 -13.03 5.29 9.34
CA GLN A 192 -14.42 5.42 9.77
C GLN A 192 -14.77 4.38 10.84
N SER A 193 -14.42 3.11 10.64
CA SER A 193 -14.63 2.05 11.63
C SER A 193 -13.91 2.35 12.96
N MET A 194 -12.70 2.92 12.90
CA MET A 194 -11.98 3.35 14.09
C MET A 194 -12.75 4.49 14.81
N ILE A 195 -13.24 5.48 14.08
CA ILE A 195 -14.03 6.58 14.63
C ILE A 195 -15.31 6.05 15.31
N ASP A 196 -16.03 5.15 14.62
CA ASP A 196 -17.29 4.58 15.09
C ASP A 196 -17.11 3.67 16.32
N SER A 197 -15.93 3.05 16.48
CA SER A 197 -15.63 2.17 17.63
C SER A 197 -15.30 2.92 18.92
N LEU A 198 -15.02 4.20 18.83
CA LEU A 198 -14.65 5.01 20.00
C LEU A 198 -15.89 5.70 20.61
N PRO A 199 -15.98 5.75 21.98
CA PRO A 199 -17.15 6.32 22.66
C PRO A 199 -17.25 7.85 22.52
N ASP A 200 -16.20 8.51 22.08
CA ASP A 200 -16.12 9.96 21.96
C ASP A 200 -16.72 10.44 20.63
N ARG A 201 -17.83 11.15 20.68
CA ARG A 201 -18.51 11.69 19.50
C ARG A 201 -17.72 12.75 18.73
N ASN A 202 -16.66 13.30 19.33
CA ASN A 202 -15.83 14.35 18.74
C ASN A 202 -14.47 13.82 18.23
N ILE A 203 -14.36 12.49 18.00
CA ILE A 203 -13.07 11.88 17.67
C ILE A 203 -12.52 12.40 16.32
N GLU A 204 -13.38 12.56 15.31
CA GLU A 204 -12.94 13.12 14.02
C GLU A 204 -12.37 14.53 14.20
N GLU A 205 -13.01 15.39 14.97
CA GLU A 205 -12.50 16.72 15.26
C GLU A 205 -11.13 16.68 15.98
N LYS A 206 -10.95 15.72 16.90
CA LYS A 206 -9.66 15.52 17.59
C LYS A 206 -8.56 15.05 16.64
N LEU A 207 -8.88 14.15 15.69
CA LEU A 207 -7.95 13.72 14.66
C LEU A 207 -7.56 14.88 13.74
N VAL A 208 -8.54 15.66 13.29
CA VAL A 208 -8.33 16.86 12.46
C VAL A 208 -7.45 17.89 13.18
N LYS A 209 -7.65 18.09 14.49
CA LYS A 209 -6.82 19.03 15.29
C LYS A 209 -5.35 18.64 15.38
N GLN A 210 -5.02 17.36 15.24
CA GLN A 210 -3.63 16.90 15.24
C GLN A 210 -2.92 17.23 13.91
N ILE A 211 -3.68 17.38 12.81
CA ILE A 211 -3.11 17.65 11.49
C ILE A 211 -2.98 19.17 11.29
N PRO A 212 -1.80 19.72 11.04
CA PRO A 212 -1.59 21.17 10.89
C PRO A 212 -2.49 21.83 9.84
N ILE A 213 -2.73 21.18 8.67
CA ILE A 213 -3.63 21.70 7.63
C ILE A 213 -5.12 21.53 7.96
N ARG A 214 -5.46 21.02 9.15
CA ARG A 214 -6.83 21.00 9.72
C ARG A 214 -7.90 20.29 8.90
N LYS A 215 -7.54 19.19 8.23
CA LYS A 215 -8.47 18.28 7.55
C LYS A 215 -7.90 16.86 7.52
N LEU A 216 -8.77 15.86 7.39
CA LEU A 216 -8.36 14.50 7.04
C LEU A 216 -7.86 14.49 5.59
N ALA A 217 -6.93 13.58 5.29
CA ALA A 217 -6.56 13.32 3.91
C ALA A 217 -7.71 12.60 3.18
N GLU A 218 -7.84 12.84 1.89
CA GLU A 218 -8.74 12.06 1.03
C GLU A 218 -7.95 10.94 0.33
N PRO A 219 -8.58 9.81 -0.02
CA PRO A 219 -7.91 8.71 -0.71
C PRO A 219 -7.16 9.14 -1.98
N ILE A 220 -7.67 10.16 -2.68
CA ILE A 220 -7.03 10.70 -3.89
C ILE A 220 -5.67 11.38 -3.60
N ASP A 221 -5.47 11.93 -2.40
CA ASP A 221 -4.17 12.54 -2.03
C ASP A 221 -3.08 11.47 -2.03
N ILE A 222 -3.40 10.26 -1.54
CA ILE A 222 -2.48 9.12 -1.52
C ILE A 222 -2.33 8.51 -2.91
N ALA A 223 -3.42 8.42 -3.66
CA ALA A 223 -3.40 7.86 -5.01
C ALA A 223 -2.54 8.70 -5.97
N ASN A 224 -2.58 10.03 -5.87
CA ASN A 224 -1.73 10.93 -6.67
C ASN A 224 -0.24 10.70 -6.37
N ALA A 225 0.13 10.53 -5.11
CA ALA A 225 1.50 10.20 -4.71
C ALA A 225 1.93 8.83 -5.26
N ALA A 226 1.04 7.84 -5.23
CA ALA A 226 1.31 6.51 -5.80
C ALA A 226 1.48 6.56 -7.32
N VAL A 227 0.66 7.34 -8.05
CA VAL A 227 0.83 7.58 -9.49
C VAL A 227 2.19 8.23 -9.78
N PHE A 228 2.59 9.24 -9.02
CA PHE A 228 3.90 9.88 -9.18
C PHE A 228 5.04 8.87 -9.00
N LEU A 229 5.02 8.06 -7.93
CA LEU A 229 6.06 7.05 -7.68
C LEU A 229 6.04 5.91 -8.72
N ALA A 230 4.89 5.60 -9.32
CA ALA A 230 4.76 4.62 -10.39
C ALA A 230 5.26 5.14 -11.74
N SER A 231 5.28 6.45 -11.94
CA SER A 231 5.65 7.10 -13.21
C SER A 231 7.17 7.26 -13.38
N ASP A 232 7.59 7.60 -14.59
CA ASP A 232 8.99 7.87 -14.91
C ASP A 232 9.47 9.23 -14.38
N GLU A 233 8.53 10.10 -13.94
CA GLU A 233 8.85 11.36 -13.25
C GLU A 233 9.65 11.15 -11.96
N SER A 234 9.52 9.97 -11.34
CA SER A 234 10.26 9.56 -10.13
C SER A 234 11.43 8.61 -10.42
N SER A 235 11.95 8.61 -11.65
CA SER A 235 13.00 7.67 -12.10
C SER A 235 14.28 7.69 -11.24
N PHE A 236 14.60 8.80 -10.58
CA PHE A 236 15.76 8.95 -9.70
C PHE A 236 15.41 8.89 -8.21
N ILE A 237 14.21 8.39 -7.86
CA ILE A 237 13.71 8.30 -6.49
C ILE A 237 13.59 6.82 -6.09
N THR A 238 14.47 6.35 -5.21
CA THR A 238 14.42 5.02 -4.60
C THR A 238 14.85 5.05 -3.14
N GLY A 239 14.25 4.21 -2.30
CA GLY A 239 14.51 4.18 -0.85
C GLY A 239 13.92 5.36 -0.07
N THR A 240 13.08 6.20 -0.71
CA THR A 240 12.47 7.35 -0.06
C THR A 240 11.24 6.97 0.78
N GLU A 241 10.97 7.82 1.73
CA GLU A 241 9.76 7.86 2.54
C GLU A 241 8.94 9.06 2.09
N LEU A 242 7.88 8.83 1.31
CA LEU A 242 7.00 9.91 0.88
C LEU A 242 5.88 10.09 1.92
N VAL A 243 6.02 11.12 2.73
CA VAL A 243 5.09 11.44 3.82
C VAL A 243 3.93 12.28 3.28
N ILE A 244 2.69 11.82 3.55
CA ILE A 244 1.44 12.49 3.15
C ILE A 244 0.59 12.69 4.41
N ASP A 245 0.96 13.68 5.22
CA ASP A 245 0.45 13.80 6.58
C ASP A 245 -0.07 15.20 6.96
N GLY A 246 -0.13 16.12 6.01
CA GLY A 246 -0.59 17.47 6.25
C GLY A 246 0.28 18.26 7.26
N GLY A 247 1.56 17.85 7.39
CA GLY A 247 2.53 18.51 8.26
C GLY A 247 2.61 17.95 9.68
N LEU A 248 1.91 16.83 9.98
CA LEU A 248 1.87 16.27 11.34
C LEU A 248 3.26 15.89 11.87
N SER A 249 4.13 15.34 11.03
CA SER A 249 5.49 14.95 11.43
C SER A 249 6.53 16.08 11.37
N ALA A 250 6.14 17.25 10.90
CA ALA A 250 7.03 18.41 10.82
C ALA A 250 7.03 19.26 12.13
N THR A 251 6.21 18.88 13.12
CA THR A 251 6.03 19.60 14.40
C THR A 251 6.72 18.89 15.55
#